data_cdc4ba5852fdfce1c054d5e227fcc812
#
_entry.id   cdc4ba5852fdfce1c054d5e227fcc812
#
_cell.length_a   1.000
_cell.length_b   1.000
_cell.length_c   1.000
_cell.angle_alpha   90.00
_cell.angle_beta   90.00
_cell.angle_gamma   90.00
#
_symmetry.space_group_name_H-M   'P 1'
#
loop_
_entity.id
_entity.type
_entity.pdbx_description
1 polymer ?
#
loop_
_entity_poly.entity_id
_entity_poly.type
_entity_poly.pdbx_seq_one_letter_code
_entity_poly.pdbx_strand_id
1 'polypeptide(L)'
;MAVGIVGGSPVTVYPPASEVVIPGSSPVVSTGYTEVTDSMYYSAGHLGTLKIPELDLYVRIYQGTNSSTLAKGVGHFVETSIWDGNVALAAHNRGTNNYFGEIHTLEIGDTIKLTTKLGSRNYEVFSVSKVSETDRSALAASSENILTLYTCVRNQRDLRWCVQAREIV
;
A
#
# COMPACT_ATOMS: atom_id res chain seq x y z
N MET A 1 -16.42 6.82 22.62
CA MET A 1 -16.25 6.76 22.00
C MET A 1 -16.37 6.60 21.15
N ALA A 2 -16.21 6.80 21.11
CA ALA A 2 -16.15 6.68 20.26
C ALA A 2 -15.95 6.54 19.54
N VAL A 3 -15.83 6.40 19.41
CA VAL A 3 -15.54 6.32 18.69
C VAL A 3 -15.33 5.87 18.05
N GLY A 4 -15.20 5.69 17.98
CA GLY A 4 -14.94 5.30 17.30
C GLY A 4 -14.89 4.74 17.08
N ILE A 5 -14.63 4.31 17.17
CA ILE A 5 -14.61 3.86 16.96
C ILE A 5 -15.22 3.26 16.53
N VAL A 6 -15.59 2.77 16.24
CA VAL A 6 -16.18 2.47 15.81
C VAL A 6 -16.34 1.78 15.10
N GLY A 7 -16.27 1.14 14.89
CA GLY A 7 -16.34 0.63 14.17
C GLY A 7 -16.48 0.23 13.49
N GLY A 8 -16.28 -0.12 13.24
CA GLY A 8 -16.24 -0.42 12.45
C GLY A 8 -16.32 -0.45 11.72
N SER A 9 -16.18 -0.51 11.59
CA SER A 9 -16.12 -0.29 10.82
C SER A 9 -15.87 -0.17 10.15
N PRO A 10 -15.71 -0.15 10.03
CA PRO A 10 -15.34 0.33 9.41
C PRO A 10 -15.37 0.90 8.88
N VAL A 11 -15.43 1.23 8.99
CA VAL A 11 -15.41 2.16 8.61
C VAL A 11 -15.10 2.82 8.35
N THR A 12 -15.08 2.95 8.42
CA THR A 12 -14.74 3.79 8.24
C THR A 12 -14.53 4.68 8.23
N VAL A 13 -14.73 4.93 8.51
CA VAL A 13 -14.50 5.94 8.55
C VAL A 13 -14.00 6.58 8.90
N TYR A 14 -13.81 6.92 9.08
CA TYR A 14 -13.18 7.52 9.52
C TYR A 14 -13.14 8.24 9.96
N PRO A 15 -13.08 8.25 10.36
CA PRO A 15 -12.92 9.00 10.95
C PRO A 15 -12.48 9.49 11.14
N PRO A 16 -12.58 9.63 11.18
CA PRO A 16 -12.03 10.52 11.38
C PRO A 16 -11.22 10.66 12.05
N ALA A 17 -10.90 10.65 11.62
CA ALA A 17 -9.91 11.06 12.40
C ALA A 17 -10.06 11.83 13.55
N SER A 18 -10.98 11.97 13.99
CA SER A 18 -10.99 12.71 15.17
C SER A 18 -10.33 11.92 16.20
N GLU A 19 -9.24 12.35 16.58
CA GLU A 19 -8.51 11.70 17.56
C GLU A 19 -9.00 11.96 18.87
N VAL A 20 -8.91 10.98 19.72
CA VAL A 20 -9.12 11.17 21.12
C VAL A 20 -7.81 11.61 21.71
N VAL A 21 -7.77 12.81 22.21
CA VAL A 21 -6.60 13.31 22.92
C VAL A 21 -6.85 13.10 24.40
N ILE A 22 -6.01 12.29 25.03
CA ILE A 22 -6.14 12.03 26.45
C ILE A 22 -5.31 13.05 27.19
N PRO A 23 -5.93 13.87 28.04
CA PRO A 23 -5.18 14.88 28.77
C PRO A 23 -4.11 14.24 29.63
N GLY A 24 -2.94 14.85 29.59
CA GLY A 24 -1.82 14.37 30.40
C GLY A 24 -1.00 13.29 29.75
N SER A 25 -1.38 12.81 28.55
CA SER A 25 -0.57 11.84 27.85
C SER A 25 -0.24 12.37 26.48
N SER A 26 0.85 11.90 25.93
CA SER A 26 1.19 12.20 24.55
C SER A 26 0.29 11.38 23.69
N PRO A 27 -0.56 11.99 22.91
CA PRO A 27 -1.39 11.20 22.02
C PRO A 27 -0.53 10.61 20.93
N VAL A 28 -0.69 9.33 20.70
CA VAL A 28 -0.17 8.73 19.51
C VAL A 28 -1.32 8.81 18.53
N VAL A 29 -1.28 9.82 17.70
CA VAL A 29 -2.33 10.00 16.75
C VAL A 29 -1.89 9.37 15.47
N SER A 30 -2.50 8.23 15.13
CA SER A 30 -2.33 7.68 13.81
C SER A 30 -3.52 8.15 13.02
N THR A 31 -3.27 9.00 12.04
CA THR A 31 -4.33 9.43 11.15
C THR A 31 -4.67 8.36 10.14
N GLY A 32 -3.83 7.33 10.05
CA GLY A 32 -3.97 6.33 9.00
C GLY A 32 -3.61 6.87 7.64
N TYR A 33 -2.92 8.02 7.60
CA TYR A 33 -2.58 8.63 6.32
C TYR A 33 -1.35 9.51 6.45
N THR A 34 -0.41 9.32 5.54
CA THR A 34 0.77 10.16 5.41
C THR A 34 0.82 10.65 3.97
N GLU A 35 0.79 11.96 3.80
CA GLU A 35 0.83 12.57 2.48
C GLU A 35 2.26 12.58 1.94
N VAL A 36 2.42 12.40 0.64
CA VAL A 36 3.72 12.51 -0.01
C VAL A 36 4.12 13.99 -0.03
N THR A 37 5.31 14.28 0.47
CA THR A 37 5.87 15.63 0.45
C THR A 37 7.19 15.62 -0.31
N ASP A 38 7.68 16.81 -0.68
CA ASP A 38 8.90 16.93 -1.45
C ASP A 38 10.10 16.30 -0.77
N SER A 39 10.11 16.34 0.57
CA SER A 39 11.24 15.80 1.34
C SER A 39 11.29 14.27 1.32
N MET A 40 10.25 13.62 0.82
CA MET A 40 10.21 12.15 0.80
C MET A 40 10.84 11.55 -0.44
N TYR A 41 11.15 12.37 -1.44
CA TYR A 41 11.79 11.88 -2.66
C TYR A 41 13.29 11.72 -2.46
N TYR A 42 13.83 10.60 -2.91
CA TYR A 42 15.26 10.42 -3.01
C TYR A 42 15.77 11.23 -4.19
N SER A 43 17.10 11.48 -4.25
CA SER A 43 17.66 12.31 -5.30
C SER A 43 17.40 11.78 -6.71
N ALA A 44 17.22 10.47 -6.86
CA ALA A 44 16.89 9.88 -8.15
C ALA A 44 15.41 9.97 -8.50
N GLY A 45 14.58 10.55 -7.62
CA GLY A 45 13.18 10.80 -7.92
C GLY A 45 12.20 9.75 -7.43
N HIS A 46 12.67 8.70 -6.77
CA HIS A 46 11.77 7.66 -6.25
C HIS A 46 11.42 7.93 -4.79
N LEU A 47 10.30 7.35 -4.35
CA LEU A 47 9.79 7.50 -2.99
C LEU A 47 10.34 6.46 -2.03
N GLY A 48 10.80 5.35 -2.53
CA GLY A 48 11.27 4.26 -1.71
C GLY A 48 11.52 3.01 -2.51
N THR A 49 11.61 1.88 -1.83
CA THR A 49 11.83 0.59 -2.48
C THR A 49 10.89 -0.45 -1.89
N LEU A 50 10.57 -1.43 -2.71
CA LEU A 50 9.75 -2.57 -2.35
C LEU A 50 10.58 -3.83 -2.52
N LYS A 51 10.62 -4.67 -1.49
CA LYS A 51 11.33 -5.93 -1.56
C LYS A 51 10.36 -7.08 -1.24
N ILE A 52 10.27 -8.03 -2.16
CA ILE A 52 9.46 -9.24 -1.96
C ILE A 52 10.38 -10.43 -2.13
N PRO A 53 10.93 -10.97 -1.01
CA PRO A 53 11.91 -12.05 -1.11
C PRO A 53 11.42 -13.28 -1.85
N GLU A 54 10.17 -13.67 -1.65
CA GLU A 54 9.62 -14.87 -2.30
C GLU A 54 9.61 -14.75 -3.83
N LEU A 55 9.60 -13.53 -4.35
CA LEU A 55 9.61 -13.28 -5.80
C LEU A 55 10.98 -12.82 -6.30
N ASP A 56 11.96 -12.75 -5.40
CA ASP A 56 13.27 -12.21 -5.72
C ASP A 56 13.13 -10.83 -6.35
N LEU A 57 12.23 -10.01 -5.81
CA LEU A 57 11.91 -8.70 -6.34
C LEU A 57 12.46 -7.61 -5.42
N TYR A 58 13.17 -6.65 -6.02
CA TYR A 58 13.64 -5.46 -5.33
C TYR A 58 13.56 -4.32 -6.34
N VAL A 59 12.64 -3.38 -6.11
CA VAL A 59 12.29 -2.40 -7.12
C VAL A 59 12.00 -1.04 -6.47
N ARG A 60 12.24 0.03 -7.22
CA ARG A 60 11.95 1.38 -6.75
C ARG A 60 10.48 1.71 -6.91
N ILE A 61 9.99 2.57 -6.03
CA ILE A 61 8.62 3.05 -6.02
C ILE A 61 8.62 4.51 -6.45
N TYR A 62 7.76 4.86 -7.39
CA TYR A 62 7.60 6.22 -7.91
C TYR A 62 6.17 6.69 -7.66
N GLN A 63 5.98 8.01 -7.64
CA GLN A 63 4.64 8.56 -7.42
C GLN A 63 3.80 8.46 -8.68
N GLY A 64 2.56 8.00 -8.53
CA GLY A 64 1.61 7.91 -9.62
C GLY A 64 1.55 6.53 -10.25
N THR A 65 0.50 6.31 -11.05
CA THR A 65 0.28 5.02 -11.69
C THR A 65 0.04 5.13 -13.18
N ASN A 66 0.46 6.25 -13.80
CA ASN A 66 0.34 6.38 -15.25
C ASN A 66 1.41 5.55 -15.95
N SER A 67 1.30 5.44 -17.27
CA SER A 67 2.20 4.56 -18.03
C SER A 67 3.66 4.98 -17.94
N SER A 68 3.95 6.27 -17.87
CA SER A 68 5.34 6.72 -17.77
C SER A 68 5.95 6.37 -16.42
N THR A 69 5.14 6.40 -15.36
CA THR A 69 5.60 5.99 -14.03
C THR A 69 5.85 4.48 -13.99
N LEU A 70 4.90 3.70 -14.49
CA LEU A 70 5.02 2.24 -14.44
C LEU A 70 6.12 1.72 -15.36
N ALA A 71 6.58 2.53 -16.31
CA ALA A 71 7.74 2.18 -17.13
C ALA A 71 9.05 2.25 -16.34
N LYS A 72 9.07 2.95 -15.20
CA LYS A 72 10.27 3.10 -14.36
C LYS A 72 10.32 2.09 -13.23
N GLY A 73 9.17 1.69 -12.71
CA GLY A 73 9.14 0.82 -11.54
C GLY A 73 7.72 0.63 -11.05
N VAL A 74 7.59 0.46 -9.74
CA VAL A 74 6.29 0.34 -9.08
C VAL A 74 5.74 1.74 -8.87
N GLY A 75 4.44 1.91 -9.08
CA GLY A 75 3.78 3.20 -8.90
C GLY A 75 2.95 3.24 -7.63
N HIS A 76 2.98 4.39 -6.96
CA HIS A 76 2.17 4.63 -5.77
C HIS A 76 0.86 5.29 -6.18
N PHE A 77 -0.27 4.74 -5.72
CA PHE A 77 -1.58 5.37 -5.94
C PHE A 77 -1.63 6.67 -5.16
N VAL A 78 -1.76 7.78 -5.87
CA VAL A 78 -1.61 9.11 -5.27
C VAL A 78 -2.66 9.42 -4.21
N GLU A 79 -3.81 8.76 -4.28
CA GLU A 79 -4.88 8.99 -3.31
C GLU A 79 -4.71 8.18 -2.03
N THR A 80 -3.70 7.32 -1.95
CA THR A 80 -3.46 6.51 -0.76
C THR A 80 -2.26 7.02 0.03
N SER A 81 -2.12 6.52 1.26
CA SER A 81 -1.01 6.90 2.12
C SER A 81 0.32 6.41 1.55
N ILE A 82 1.40 7.07 1.94
CA ILE A 82 2.75 6.59 1.60
C ILE A 82 3.41 5.90 2.79
N TRP A 83 2.86 6.00 3.99
CA TRP A 83 3.51 5.40 5.16
C TRP A 83 2.50 4.84 6.16
N ASP A 84 1.84 5.70 6.95
CA ASP A 84 0.86 5.23 7.93
C ASP A 84 -0.45 4.88 7.23
N GLY A 85 -1.09 3.81 7.66
CA GLY A 85 -2.34 3.37 7.06
C GLY A 85 -2.10 2.51 5.83
N ASN A 86 -2.99 2.63 4.86
CA ASN A 86 -2.97 1.79 3.66
C ASN A 86 -2.12 2.43 2.56
N VAL A 87 -1.01 1.80 2.23
CA VAL A 87 -0.14 2.20 1.13
C VAL A 87 -0.45 1.30 -0.05
N ALA A 88 -0.92 1.87 -1.16
CA ALA A 88 -1.28 1.07 -2.33
C ALA A 88 -0.33 1.32 -3.49
N LEU A 89 0.10 0.24 -4.09
CA LEU A 89 1.10 0.22 -5.16
C LEU A 89 0.60 -0.60 -6.34
N ALA A 90 1.05 -0.22 -7.54
CA ALA A 90 0.70 -0.96 -8.76
C ALA A 90 1.93 -1.15 -9.64
N ALA A 91 1.90 -2.21 -10.43
CA ALA A 91 2.93 -2.45 -11.45
C ALA A 91 2.35 -3.36 -12.52
N HIS A 92 3.04 -3.45 -13.65
CA HIS A 92 2.61 -4.31 -14.74
C HIS A 92 2.81 -5.79 -14.41
N ASN A 93 2.05 -6.64 -15.06
CA ASN A 93 2.21 -8.09 -14.91
C ASN A 93 2.80 -8.75 -16.16
N ARG A 94 3.15 -7.98 -17.17
CA ARG A 94 3.79 -8.51 -18.39
C ARG A 94 4.69 -7.44 -18.99
N GLY A 95 5.51 -7.84 -19.96
CA GLY A 95 6.45 -6.93 -20.61
C GLY A 95 7.75 -6.85 -19.84
N THR A 96 8.60 -5.89 -20.19
CA THR A 96 9.92 -5.75 -19.57
C THR A 96 9.84 -5.27 -18.12
N ASN A 97 8.76 -4.57 -17.75
CA ASN A 97 8.58 -4.04 -16.41
C ASN A 97 7.47 -4.77 -15.66
N ASN A 98 7.47 -6.09 -15.77
CA ASN A 98 6.44 -6.94 -15.18
C ASN A 98 6.70 -7.21 -13.70
N TYR A 99 6.96 -6.18 -12.93
CA TYR A 99 7.37 -6.34 -11.54
C TYR A 99 6.34 -7.07 -10.68
N PHE A 100 5.05 -6.95 -11.01
CA PHE A 100 4.00 -7.65 -10.27
C PHE A 100 3.45 -8.87 -11.01
N GLY A 101 4.23 -9.39 -11.97
CA GLY A 101 3.80 -10.54 -12.75
C GLY A 101 3.49 -11.78 -11.95
N GLU A 102 4.07 -11.91 -10.77
CA GLU A 102 3.92 -13.10 -9.94
C GLU A 102 3.33 -12.83 -8.56
N ILE A 103 2.78 -11.63 -8.30
CA ILE A 103 2.26 -11.37 -6.95
C ILE A 103 1.12 -12.27 -6.56
N HIS A 104 0.41 -12.82 -7.54
CA HIS A 104 -0.70 -13.76 -7.27
C HIS A 104 -0.21 -15.10 -6.73
N THR A 105 1.09 -15.37 -6.83
CA THR A 105 1.66 -16.61 -6.29
C THR A 105 2.07 -16.48 -4.83
N LEU A 106 1.99 -15.27 -4.28
CA LEU A 106 2.29 -15.08 -2.86
C LEU A 106 1.27 -15.81 -2.01
N GLU A 107 1.73 -16.29 -0.87
CA GLU A 107 0.90 -17.04 0.06
C GLU A 107 0.72 -16.27 1.36
N ILE A 108 -0.34 -16.58 2.06
CA ILE A 108 -0.57 -16.01 3.39
C ILE A 108 0.66 -16.31 4.24
N GLY A 109 1.20 -15.27 4.86
CA GLY A 109 2.41 -15.41 5.68
C GLY A 109 3.69 -14.96 4.99
N ASP A 110 3.68 -14.80 3.66
CA ASP A 110 4.85 -14.28 2.97
C ASP A 110 5.10 -12.83 3.37
N THR A 111 6.35 -12.40 3.36
CA THR A 111 6.71 -11.07 3.84
C THR A 111 7.11 -10.14 2.72
N ILE A 112 6.82 -8.86 2.94
CA ILE A 112 7.14 -7.79 2.00
C ILE A 112 7.74 -6.64 2.81
N LYS A 113 8.81 -6.03 2.30
CA LYS A 113 9.46 -4.92 2.99
C LYS A 113 9.29 -3.64 2.19
N LEU A 114 8.79 -2.63 2.84
CA LEU A 114 8.66 -1.29 2.29
C LEU A 114 9.66 -0.38 2.98
N THR A 115 10.48 0.31 2.19
CA THR A 115 11.44 1.28 2.71
C THR A 115 11.17 2.64 2.09
N THR A 116 11.07 3.66 2.93
CA THR A 116 10.96 5.05 2.51
C THR A 116 11.94 5.86 3.33
N LYS A 117 11.98 7.16 3.13
CA LYS A 117 12.80 8.02 3.98
C LYS A 117 12.33 8.07 5.42
N LEU A 118 11.10 7.62 5.67
CA LEU A 118 10.56 7.55 7.04
C LEU A 118 11.00 6.29 7.78
N GLY A 119 11.54 5.30 7.08
CA GLY A 119 12.01 4.07 7.69
C GLY A 119 11.73 2.85 6.85
N SER A 120 11.78 1.69 7.49
CA SER A 120 11.46 0.42 6.84
C SER A 120 10.40 -0.30 7.66
N ARG A 121 9.48 -0.95 6.98
CA ARG A 121 8.44 -1.77 7.60
C ARG A 121 8.37 -3.12 6.92
N ASN A 122 8.15 -4.15 7.71
CA ASN A 122 7.88 -5.48 7.19
C ASN A 122 6.38 -5.73 7.30
N TYR A 123 5.83 -6.32 6.24
CA TYR A 123 4.41 -6.65 6.17
C TYR A 123 4.28 -8.13 5.89
N GLU A 124 3.19 -8.70 6.35
CA GLU A 124 2.89 -10.12 6.12
C GLU A 124 1.61 -10.24 5.35
N VAL A 125 1.63 -11.01 4.27
CA VAL A 125 0.47 -11.19 3.39
C VAL A 125 -0.67 -11.85 4.16
N PHE A 126 -1.87 -11.26 4.08
CA PHE A 126 -3.07 -11.84 4.69
C PHE A 126 -4.20 -12.04 3.67
N SER A 127 -4.05 -11.56 2.44
CA SER A 127 -5.10 -11.71 1.42
C SER A 127 -4.50 -11.68 0.03
N VAL A 128 -4.90 -12.62 -0.80
CA VAL A 128 -4.59 -12.64 -2.23
C VAL A 128 -5.91 -12.92 -2.94
N SER A 129 -6.38 -11.98 -3.76
CA SER A 129 -7.69 -12.11 -4.40
C SER A 129 -7.71 -11.51 -5.80
N LYS A 130 -8.69 -11.93 -6.59
CA LYS A 130 -9.02 -11.27 -7.84
C LYS A 130 -10.19 -10.34 -7.59
N VAL A 131 -10.09 -9.12 -8.10
CA VAL A 131 -11.15 -8.13 -7.96
C VAL A 131 -11.44 -7.52 -9.32
N SER A 132 -12.63 -6.93 -9.46
CA SER A 132 -12.96 -6.18 -10.67
C SER A 132 -12.06 -4.96 -10.81
N GLU A 133 -11.73 -4.58 -12.04
CA GLU A 133 -10.94 -3.37 -12.28
C GLU A 133 -11.62 -2.12 -11.74
N THR A 134 -12.95 -2.17 -11.54
CA THR A 134 -13.69 -1.05 -10.98
C THR A 134 -13.82 -1.12 -9.48
N ASP A 135 -13.40 -2.21 -8.86
CA ASP A 135 -13.48 -2.36 -7.40
C ASP A 135 -12.26 -1.70 -6.78
N ARG A 136 -12.48 -0.56 -6.16
CA ARG A 136 -11.39 0.20 -5.53
C ARG A 136 -11.46 0.14 -4.01
N SER A 137 -12.22 -0.80 -3.47
CA SER A 137 -12.41 -0.89 -2.02
C SER A 137 -11.10 -1.13 -1.26
N ALA A 138 -10.15 -1.83 -1.87
CA ALA A 138 -8.87 -2.11 -1.22
C ALA A 138 -7.95 -0.88 -1.18
N LEU A 139 -8.32 0.22 -1.83
CA LEU A 139 -7.57 1.48 -1.75
C LEU A 139 -8.05 2.35 -0.60
N ALA A 140 -9.07 1.94 0.13
CA ALA A 140 -9.65 2.74 1.20
C ALA A 140 -8.63 2.97 2.31
N ALA A 141 -8.78 4.09 3.01
CA ALA A 141 -7.94 4.41 4.15
C ALA A 141 -8.10 3.35 5.24
N SER A 142 -7.06 3.16 6.02
CA SER A 142 -7.05 2.17 7.09
C SER A 142 -6.39 2.76 8.32
N SER A 143 -6.92 2.42 9.49
CA SER A 143 -6.27 2.75 10.75
C SER A 143 -5.13 1.79 11.06
N GLU A 144 -5.05 0.67 10.36
CA GLU A 144 -3.93 -0.26 10.44
C GLU A 144 -2.95 0.02 9.32
N ASN A 145 -1.70 -0.32 9.54
CA ASN A 145 -0.69 -0.18 8.50
C ASN A 145 -0.79 -1.38 7.56
N ILE A 146 -1.25 -1.12 6.36
CA ILE A 146 -1.52 -2.13 5.34
C ILE A 146 -0.77 -1.75 4.06
N LEU A 147 -0.29 -2.74 3.36
CA LEU A 147 0.30 -2.58 2.05
C LEU A 147 -0.56 -3.33 1.06
N THR A 148 -0.99 -2.63 0.01
CA THR A 148 -1.89 -3.19 -1.01
C THR A 148 -1.19 -3.15 -2.36
N LEU A 149 -1.15 -4.28 -3.04
CA LEU A 149 -0.52 -4.41 -4.35
C LEU A 149 -1.56 -4.76 -5.40
N TYR A 150 -1.55 -4.05 -6.52
CA TYR A 150 -2.48 -4.29 -7.64
C TYR A 150 -1.72 -4.58 -8.92
N THR A 151 -2.23 -5.51 -9.71
CA THR A 151 -1.77 -5.71 -11.08
C THR A 151 -2.91 -6.30 -11.90
N CYS A 152 -2.76 -6.26 -13.22
CA CYS A 152 -3.73 -6.88 -14.12
C CYS A 152 -3.70 -8.39 -14.00
N VAL A 153 -4.80 -9.05 -14.36
CA VAL A 153 -4.82 -10.49 -14.54
C VAL A 153 -4.59 -10.76 -16.02
N ARG A 154 -3.62 -11.63 -16.34
CA ARG A 154 -3.31 -11.93 -17.74
C ARG A 154 -4.52 -12.51 -18.45
N ASN A 155 -4.81 -11.94 -19.62
CA ASN A 155 -5.92 -12.36 -20.48
C ASN A 155 -7.31 -12.14 -19.87
N GLN A 156 -7.39 -11.35 -18.79
CA GLN A 156 -8.66 -10.99 -18.14
C GLN A 156 -8.61 -9.51 -17.81
N ARG A 157 -8.82 -8.66 -18.80
CA ARG A 157 -8.61 -7.23 -18.69
C ARG A 157 -9.43 -6.53 -17.63
N ASP A 158 -10.62 -7.07 -17.34
CA ASP A 158 -11.53 -6.48 -16.39
C ASP A 158 -11.25 -6.92 -14.95
N LEU A 159 -10.19 -7.69 -14.74
CA LEU A 159 -9.83 -8.18 -13.41
C LEU A 159 -8.46 -7.69 -12.99
N ARG A 160 -8.27 -7.62 -11.67
CA ARG A 160 -6.99 -7.26 -11.07
C ARG A 160 -6.64 -8.26 -9.98
N TRP A 161 -5.36 -8.61 -9.89
CA TRP A 161 -4.87 -9.29 -8.69
C TRP A 161 -4.68 -8.22 -7.62
N CYS A 162 -5.18 -8.51 -6.43
CA CYS A 162 -5.05 -7.63 -5.27
C CYS A 162 -4.46 -8.42 -4.12
N VAL A 163 -3.27 -8.01 -3.68
CA VAL A 163 -2.58 -8.64 -2.56
C VAL A 163 -2.53 -7.62 -1.44
N GLN A 164 -2.92 -8.02 -0.25
CA GLN A 164 -2.82 -7.16 0.92
C GLN A 164 -2.00 -7.81 2.00
N ALA A 165 -1.19 -6.99 2.66
CA ALA A 165 -0.31 -7.42 3.73
C ALA A 165 -0.42 -6.40 4.88
N ARG A 166 -0.20 -6.88 6.11
CA ARG A 166 -0.33 -6.02 7.29
C ARG A 166 1.01 -5.97 8.00
N GLU A 167 1.31 -4.83 8.59
CA GLU A 167 2.59 -4.64 9.26
C GLU A 167 2.77 -5.64 10.38
N ILE A 168 3.98 -6.20 10.46
CA ILE A 168 4.39 -7.05 11.57
C ILE A 168 5.52 -6.37 12.32
N VAL A 169 5.51 -6.50 13.62
CA VAL A 169 6.54 -5.90 14.47
C VAL A 169 7.41 -6.96 15.11
#